data_6aee65545e254d5a112d68518f9cf2dd
#
_entry.id   6aee65545e254d5a112d68518f9cf2dd
#
_cell.length_a   1.000
_cell.length_b   1.000
_cell.length_c   1.000
_cell.angle_alpha   90.00
_cell.angle_beta   90.00
_cell.angle_gamma   90.00
#
_symmetry.space_group_name_H-M   'P 1'
#
loop_
_entity.id
_entity.type
_entity.pdbx_description
1 polymer ?
#
loop_
_entity_poly.entity_id
_entity_poly.type
_entity_poly.pdbx_seq_one_letter_code
_entity_poly.pdbx_strand_id
1 'polypeptide(L)'
;LYSREDCSWCEKVRRQHLGPLARDPKTPAVVRELHMDRDTLLVDFAGRRTTSADFARQMQARFAPTVMFHGPQGALLAESIVGYRLADFYGAYLDNAIDESRKLLQGRK
;
A
#
# COMPACT_ATOMS: atom_id res chain seq x y z
N LEU A 1 2.50 -0.49 0.52
CA LEU A 1 3.25 -0.80 -0.70
C LEU A 1 3.63 -2.28 -0.73
N TYR A 2 3.20 -2.96 -1.76
CA TYR A 2 3.62 -4.33 -2.04
C TYR A 2 4.75 -4.24 -3.05
N SER A 3 5.95 -4.66 -2.63
CA SER A 3 7.17 -4.53 -3.42
C SER A 3 7.90 -5.86 -3.57
N ARG A 4 8.98 -5.85 -4.35
CA ARG A 4 9.91 -6.98 -4.49
C ARG A 4 11.33 -6.45 -4.41
N GLU A 5 12.28 -7.33 -4.16
CA GLU A 5 13.67 -7.01 -4.34
C GLU A 5 13.96 -6.79 -5.82
N ASP A 6 15.03 -6.09 -6.13
CA ASP A 6 15.44 -5.79 -7.50
C ASP A 6 14.32 -5.16 -8.34
N CYS A 7 13.50 -4.33 -7.71
CA CYS A 7 12.40 -3.63 -8.36
C CYS A 7 12.69 -2.12 -8.37
N SER A 8 13.17 -1.62 -9.50
CA SER A 8 13.52 -0.20 -9.63
C SER A 8 12.30 0.71 -9.53
N TRP A 9 11.15 0.26 -10.03
CA TRP A 9 9.90 1.02 -9.92
C TRP A 9 9.39 1.09 -8.49
N CYS A 10 9.57 0.01 -7.72
CA CYS A 10 9.24 -0.01 -6.29
C CYS A 10 10.09 1.00 -5.54
N GLU A 11 11.37 1.08 -5.87
CA GLU A 11 12.26 2.06 -5.27
C GLU A 11 11.84 3.49 -5.60
N LYS A 12 11.42 3.76 -6.82
CA LYS A 12 10.92 5.08 -7.21
C LYS A 12 9.67 5.46 -6.42
N VAL A 13 8.71 4.57 -6.30
CA VAL A 13 7.49 4.81 -5.52
C VAL A 13 7.84 5.10 -4.06
N ARG A 14 8.75 4.32 -3.50
CA ARG A 14 9.20 4.52 -2.12
C ARG A 14 9.85 5.87 -1.92
N ARG A 15 10.79 6.23 -2.77
CA ARG A 15 11.59 7.44 -2.59
C ARG A 15 10.84 8.71 -2.96
N GLN A 16 10.08 8.70 -4.03
CA GLN A 16 9.46 9.89 -4.59
C GLN A 16 8.06 10.17 -4.03
N HIS A 17 7.37 9.15 -3.54
CA HIS A 17 5.98 9.30 -3.12
C HIS A 17 5.72 8.85 -1.69
N LEU A 18 5.97 7.58 -1.37
CA LEU A 18 5.58 7.04 -0.06
C LEU A 18 6.50 7.48 1.08
N GLY A 19 7.79 7.63 0.81
CA GLY A 19 8.71 8.15 1.82
C GLY A 19 8.35 9.56 2.29
N PRO A 20 8.18 10.52 1.37
CA PRO A 20 7.70 11.85 1.74
C PRO A 20 6.36 11.82 2.47
N LEU A 21 5.43 10.98 2.01
CA LEU A 21 4.11 10.83 2.65
C LEU A 21 4.25 10.32 4.08
N ALA A 22 5.09 9.31 4.29
CA ALA A 22 5.31 8.73 5.62
C ALA A 22 5.91 9.73 6.61
N ARG A 23 6.66 10.72 6.11
CA ARG A 23 7.29 11.75 6.94
C ARG A 23 6.41 12.98 7.14
N ASP A 24 5.29 13.08 6.43
CA ASP A 24 4.39 14.20 6.54
C ASP A 24 3.52 14.06 7.78
N PRO A 25 3.64 14.97 8.77
CA PRO A 25 2.83 14.86 9.99
C PRO A 25 1.34 15.06 9.76
N LYS A 26 0.96 15.59 8.60
CA LYS A 26 -0.44 15.84 8.26
C LYS A 26 -1.10 14.67 7.55
N THR A 27 -0.34 13.64 7.16
CA THR A 27 -0.93 12.51 6.44
C THR A 27 -1.87 11.73 7.36
N PRO A 28 -3.09 11.40 6.90
CA PRO A 28 -4.00 10.57 7.67
C PRO A 28 -3.67 9.09 7.57
N ALA A 29 -2.71 8.70 6.74
CA ALA A 29 -2.41 7.31 6.44
C ALA A 29 -1.16 6.84 7.17
N VAL A 30 -1.16 5.56 7.57
CA VAL A 30 0.03 4.86 8.02
C VAL A 30 0.63 4.16 6.80
N VAL A 31 1.88 4.46 6.49
CA VAL A 31 2.56 3.89 5.33
C VAL A 31 3.38 2.69 5.77
N ARG A 32 3.13 1.56 5.12
CA ARG A 32 3.89 0.33 5.36
C ARG A 32 4.33 -0.27 4.05
N GLU A 33 5.43 -0.99 4.09
CA GLU A 33 5.94 -1.72 2.93
C GLU A 33 6.04 -3.20 3.25
N LEU A 34 5.67 -4.03 2.27
CA LEU A 34 5.69 -5.48 2.38
C LEU A 34 6.37 -6.05 1.13
N HIS A 35 7.42 -6.86 1.35
CA HIS A 35 8.12 -7.52 0.26
C HIS A 35 7.44 -8.84 -0.11
N MET A 36 6.89 -8.90 -1.32
CA MET A 36 6.08 -10.02 -1.79
C MET A 36 6.90 -11.29 -2.00
N ASP A 37 8.22 -11.15 -2.14
CA ASP A 37 9.15 -12.24 -2.42
C ASP A 37 9.96 -12.67 -1.18
N ARG A 38 9.49 -12.30 0.01
CA ARG A 38 10.15 -12.68 1.27
C ARG A 38 9.20 -13.40 2.20
N ASP A 39 9.79 -14.23 3.05
CA ASP A 39 9.05 -14.96 4.10
C ASP A 39 9.18 -14.25 5.46
N THR A 40 9.17 -12.94 5.47
CA THR A 40 9.18 -12.15 6.70
C THR A 40 7.89 -12.41 7.48
N LEU A 41 8.02 -12.71 8.77
CA LEU A 41 6.86 -12.98 9.61
C LEU A 41 6.08 -11.71 9.88
N LEU A 42 4.77 -11.81 9.80
CA LEU A 42 3.86 -10.72 10.13
C LEU A 42 2.55 -11.28 10.67
N VAL A 43 1.72 -10.40 11.20
CA VAL A 43 0.38 -10.74 11.67
C VAL A 43 -0.63 -10.08 10.73
N ASP A 44 -1.57 -10.86 10.21
CA ASP A 44 -2.58 -10.35 9.29
C ASP A 44 -3.69 -9.58 10.03
N PHE A 45 -4.66 -9.07 9.27
CA PHE A 45 -5.76 -8.29 9.84
C PHE A 45 -6.68 -9.10 10.75
N ALA A 46 -6.66 -10.43 10.63
CA ALA A 46 -7.43 -11.33 11.49
C ALA A 46 -6.65 -11.74 12.75
N GLY A 47 -5.44 -11.23 12.92
CA GLY A 47 -4.59 -11.57 14.06
C GLY A 47 -3.82 -12.88 13.89
N ARG A 48 -3.80 -13.44 12.68
CA ARG A 48 -3.10 -14.70 12.41
C ARG A 48 -1.68 -14.45 11.94
N ARG A 49 -0.77 -15.31 12.36
CA ARG A 49 0.62 -15.27 11.89
C ARG A 49 0.69 -15.75 10.46
N THR A 50 1.44 -15.02 9.64
CA THR A 50 1.65 -15.36 8.24
C THR A 50 3.02 -14.85 7.79
N THR A 51 3.32 -14.95 6.52
CA THR A 51 4.52 -14.38 5.92
C THR A 51 4.15 -13.29 4.93
N SER A 52 5.11 -12.44 4.60
CA SER A 52 4.91 -11.38 3.59
C SER A 52 4.43 -11.96 2.26
N ALA A 53 5.05 -13.06 1.81
CA ALA A 53 4.67 -13.69 0.54
C ALA A 53 3.25 -14.24 0.59
N ASP A 54 2.88 -14.94 1.67
CA ASP A 54 1.53 -15.50 1.81
C ASP A 54 0.48 -14.41 1.96
N PHE A 55 0.78 -13.36 2.72
CA PHE A 55 -0.12 -12.23 2.87
C PHE A 55 -0.39 -11.55 1.53
N ALA A 56 0.66 -11.34 0.72
CA ALA A 56 0.51 -10.77 -0.60
C ALA A 56 -0.40 -11.61 -1.49
N ARG A 57 -0.22 -12.94 -1.47
CA ARG A 57 -1.10 -13.85 -2.21
C ARG A 57 -2.54 -13.76 -1.73
N GLN A 58 -2.73 -13.72 -0.43
CA GLN A 58 -4.06 -13.60 0.18
C GLN A 58 -4.75 -12.31 -0.29
N MET A 59 -4.02 -11.23 -0.41
CA MET A 59 -4.54 -9.94 -0.87
C MET A 59 -4.56 -9.82 -2.39
N GLN A 60 -4.15 -10.86 -3.11
CA GLN A 60 -4.10 -10.88 -4.57
C GLN A 60 -3.17 -9.82 -5.16
N ALA A 61 -2.13 -9.47 -4.43
CA ALA A 61 -1.07 -8.60 -4.93
C ALA A 61 -0.13 -9.45 -5.79
N ARG A 62 -0.17 -9.26 -7.11
CA ARG A 62 0.58 -10.08 -8.07
C ARG A 62 1.68 -9.31 -8.77
N PHE A 63 1.59 -8.00 -8.79
CA PHE A 63 2.52 -7.12 -9.50
C PHE A 63 3.18 -6.17 -8.52
N ALA A 64 4.43 -5.82 -8.80
CA ALA A 64 5.17 -4.86 -8.01
C ALA A 64 5.60 -3.68 -8.91
N PRO A 65 5.47 -2.45 -8.45
CA PRO A 65 4.85 -2.05 -7.19
C PRO A 65 3.33 -2.04 -7.27
N THR A 66 2.67 -2.41 -6.18
CA THR A 66 1.23 -2.21 -6.02
C THR A 66 1.01 -1.48 -4.71
N VAL A 67 0.19 -0.44 -4.72
CA VAL A 67 -0.22 0.25 -3.50
C VAL A 67 -1.68 -0.05 -3.25
N MET A 68 -1.97 -0.58 -2.06
CA MET A 68 -3.33 -0.86 -1.61
C MET A 68 -3.67 0.02 -0.42
N PHE A 69 -4.95 0.30 -0.27
CA PHE A 69 -5.47 1.19 0.77
C PHE A 69 -6.40 0.38 1.66
N HIS A 70 -5.86 -0.05 2.80
CA HIS A 70 -6.57 -0.93 3.73
C HIS A 70 -7.17 -0.15 4.89
N GLY A 71 -8.38 -0.51 5.27
CA GLY A 71 -8.95 -0.08 6.54
C GLY A 71 -8.40 -0.88 7.70
N PRO A 72 -8.83 -0.56 8.94
CA PRO A 72 -8.27 -1.20 10.15
C PRO A 72 -8.46 -2.72 10.19
N GLN A 73 -9.45 -3.24 9.48
CA GLN A 73 -9.74 -4.68 9.46
C GLN A 73 -9.38 -5.32 8.12
N GLY A 74 -8.66 -4.60 7.26
CA GLY A 74 -8.13 -5.12 6.01
C GLY A 74 -8.97 -4.85 4.78
N ALA A 75 -10.15 -4.26 4.92
CA ALA A 75 -10.98 -3.93 3.77
C ALA A 75 -10.27 -2.96 2.84
N LEU A 76 -10.38 -3.18 1.53
CA LEU A 76 -9.86 -2.23 0.55
C LEU A 76 -10.80 -1.04 0.46
N LEU A 77 -10.25 0.16 0.67
CA LEU A 77 -11.01 1.40 0.77
C LEU A 77 -10.99 2.21 -0.53
N ALA A 78 -10.10 1.88 -1.43
CA ALA A 78 -9.99 2.53 -2.73
C ALA A 78 -9.38 1.55 -3.72
N GLU A 79 -9.47 1.86 -5.00
CA GLU A 79 -8.87 1.06 -6.04
C GLU A 79 -7.35 1.01 -5.88
N SER A 80 -6.77 -0.17 -6.00
CA SER A 80 -5.32 -0.35 -5.91
C SER A 80 -4.61 0.30 -7.08
N ILE A 81 -3.44 0.89 -6.81
CA ILE A 81 -2.59 1.45 -7.85
C ILE A 81 -1.57 0.37 -8.22
N VAL A 82 -1.73 -0.22 -9.40
CA VAL A 82 -0.90 -1.32 -9.88
C VAL A 82 0.14 -0.78 -10.85
N GLY A 83 1.41 -1.04 -10.57
CA GLY A 83 2.53 -0.58 -11.40
C GLY A 83 2.86 0.88 -11.17
N TYR A 84 3.72 1.41 -12.04
CA TYR A 84 4.13 2.81 -12.00
C TYR A 84 3.96 3.43 -13.39
N ARG A 85 2.72 3.51 -13.81
CA ARG A 85 2.35 4.14 -15.08
C ARG A 85 2.06 5.61 -14.84
N LEU A 86 2.22 6.43 -15.87
CA LEU A 86 1.89 7.84 -15.81
C LEU A 86 2.52 8.50 -14.58
N ALA A 87 3.85 8.44 -14.52
CA ALA A 87 4.63 8.92 -13.37
C ALA A 87 4.24 10.34 -12.94
N ASP A 88 3.93 11.21 -13.92
CA ASP A 88 3.57 12.60 -13.65
C ASP A 88 2.23 12.73 -12.90
N PHE A 89 1.40 11.69 -12.94
CA PHE A 89 0.08 11.69 -12.29
C PHE A 89 0.03 10.78 -11.07
N TYR A 90 1.11 10.07 -10.78
CA TYR A 90 1.11 9.08 -9.70
C TYR A 90 0.76 9.70 -8.36
N GLY A 91 1.36 10.85 -8.05
CA GLY A 91 1.08 11.56 -6.81
C GLY A 91 -0.39 11.95 -6.66
N ALA A 92 -1.01 12.39 -7.77
CA ALA A 92 -2.43 12.75 -7.76
C ALA A 92 -3.31 11.52 -7.53
N TYR A 93 -3.00 10.39 -8.15
CA TYR A 93 -3.74 9.15 -7.93
C TYR A 93 -3.63 8.71 -6.47
N LEU A 94 -2.42 8.81 -5.90
CA LEU A 94 -2.17 8.45 -4.51
C LEU A 94 -2.98 9.34 -3.56
N ASP A 95 -2.92 10.66 -3.76
CA ASP A 95 -3.65 11.62 -2.94
C ASP A 95 -5.16 11.41 -3.01
N ASN A 96 -5.67 11.17 -4.21
CA ASN A 96 -7.10 10.92 -4.42
C ASN A 96 -7.54 9.64 -3.72
N ALA A 97 -6.76 8.58 -3.81
CA ALA A 97 -7.07 7.31 -3.17
C ALA A 97 -7.08 7.43 -1.64
N ILE A 98 -6.13 8.17 -1.08
CA ILE A 98 -6.07 8.42 0.36
C ILE A 98 -7.28 9.23 0.81
N ASP A 99 -7.62 10.26 0.08
CA ASP A 99 -8.79 11.10 0.39
C ASP A 99 -10.09 10.31 0.33
N GLU A 100 -10.25 9.50 -0.72
CA GLU A 100 -11.40 8.63 -0.88
C GLU A 100 -11.50 7.62 0.27
N SER A 101 -10.38 7.02 0.64
CA SER A 101 -10.31 6.06 1.74
C SER A 101 -10.70 6.71 3.07
N ARG A 102 -10.19 7.91 3.33
CA ARG A 102 -10.51 8.66 4.54
C ARG A 102 -12.00 8.99 4.62
N LYS A 103 -12.58 9.43 3.52
CA LYS A 103 -14.01 9.75 3.45
C LYS A 103 -14.86 8.52 3.72
N LEU A 104 -14.48 7.40 3.16
CA LEU A 104 -15.20 6.14 3.37
C LEU A 104 -15.16 5.72 4.85
N LEU A 105 -14.03 5.86 5.52
CA LEU A 105 -13.90 5.55 6.93
C LEU A 105 -14.73 6.51 7.80
N GLN A 106 -14.76 7.79 7.47
CA GLN A 106 -15.54 8.79 8.20
C GLN A 106 -17.04 8.54 8.07
N GLY A 107 -17.48 7.98 6.95
CA GLY A 107 -18.88 7.62 6.75
C GLY A 107 -19.34 6.38 7.49
N ARG A 108 -18.42 5.61 8.05
CA ARG A 108 -18.70 4.39 8.83
C ARG A 108 -18.76 4.73 10.31
N LYS A 109 -19.93 4.90 10.81
CA LYS A 109 -20.13 5.11 12.25
C LYS A 109 -20.86 3.93 12.86
#